data_792ff9fbcba5b300c08751c09143f6a7
#
_entry.id   792ff9fbcba5b300c08751c09143f6a7
#
_cell.length_a   1.000
_cell.length_b   1.000
_cell.length_c   1.000
_cell.angle_alpha   90.00
_cell.angle_beta   90.00
_cell.angle_gamma   90.00
#
_symmetry.space_group_name_H-M   'P 1'
#
loop_
_entity.id
_entity.type
_entity.pdbx_description
1 polymer ?
#
loop_
_entity_poly.entity_id
_entity_poly.type
_entity_poly.pdbx_seq_one_letter_code
_entity_poly.pdbx_strand_id
1 'polypeptide(L)'
;TLFEELTNVKKKQDKFNLFLNMQGSFDANFRDGFEEGAFKMRQLRIETKGNINNWLSYRYRQRLNRSNDSSGNIDNLPTSIDIAGIGVKLGKGFSIFAGKQCTAYGGIEFDLNPIEIYEYSDMIENMSNFMTGLNIGYDINAHQQLNLQILDSRNGSFNKTYGVETEDGEQPTIESGKLPLVYTL
;
A
#
# COMPACT_ATOMS: atom_id res chain seq x y z
N THR A 1 1.93 -16.26 -30.76
CA THR A 1 3.13 -15.51 -30.28
C THR A 1 3.31 -15.71 -28.80
N LEU A 2 4.53 -15.52 -28.26
CA LEU A 2 4.85 -15.57 -26.82
C LEU A 2 3.90 -14.65 -26.01
N PHE A 3 3.47 -13.56 -26.61
CA PHE A 3 2.52 -12.60 -26.02
C PHE A 3 1.11 -13.16 -25.93
N GLU A 4 0.67 -13.94 -26.90
CA GLU A 4 -0.63 -14.65 -26.88
C GLU A 4 -0.62 -15.80 -25.89
N GLU A 5 0.47 -16.55 -25.76
CA GLU A 5 0.63 -17.56 -24.71
C GLU A 5 0.62 -16.95 -23.30
N LEU A 6 1.34 -15.84 -23.08
CA LEU A 6 1.31 -15.11 -21.81
C LEU A 6 -0.08 -14.52 -21.48
N THR A 7 -0.86 -14.14 -22.49
CA THR A 7 -2.24 -13.67 -22.29
C THR A 7 -3.24 -14.80 -22.10
N ASN A 8 -2.99 -15.99 -22.65
CA ASN A 8 -3.83 -17.18 -22.48
C ASN A 8 -3.64 -17.91 -21.13
N VAL A 9 -2.55 -17.66 -20.40
CA VAL A 9 -2.33 -18.18 -19.03
C VAL A 9 -3.26 -17.53 -17.99
N LYS A 10 -4.14 -16.62 -18.39
CA LYS A 10 -5.13 -15.97 -17.52
C LYS A 10 -6.38 -16.82 -17.22
N LYS A 11 -6.24 -18.04 -16.74
CA LYS A 11 -7.25 -18.54 -15.80
C LYS A 11 -6.88 -17.99 -14.43
N LYS A 12 -7.47 -16.84 -14.06
CA LYS A 12 -7.44 -16.36 -12.69
C LYS A 12 -7.93 -17.47 -11.79
N GLN A 13 -7.05 -18.06 -11.01
CA GLN A 13 -7.46 -19.01 -9.97
C GLN A 13 -8.06 -18.16 -8.84
N ASP A 14 -9.26 -18.49 -8.38
CA ASP A 14 -9.89 -17.75 -7.29
C ASP A 14 -9.05 -17.74 -6.02
N LYS A 15 -8.28 -18.81 -5.78
CA LYS A 15 -7.52 -19.01 -4.55
C LYS A 15 -6.15 -18.34 -4.51
N PHE A 16 -5.46 -18.25 -5.65
CA PHE A 16 -4.11 -17.69 -5.73
C PHE A 16 -3.87 -17.02 -7.08
N ASN A 17 -3.52 -15.74 -7.03
CA ASN A 17 -3.07 -14.99 -8.20
C ASN A 17 -1.76 -14.29 -7.83
N LEU A 18 -0.77 -14.40 -8.72
CA LEU A 18 0.52 -13.74 -8.60
C LEU A 18 0.68 -12.72 -9.71
N PHE A 19 1.09 -11.49 -9.35
CA PHE A 19 1.36 -10.40 -10.27
C PHE A 19 2.77 -9.88 -10.05
N LEU A 20 3.46 -9.58 -11.13
CA LEU A 20 4.71 -8.86 -11.12
C LEU A 20 4.53 -7.59 -11.95
N ASN A 21 4.63 -6.42 -11.32
CA ASN A 21 4.54 -5.12 -11.97
C ASN A 21 5.94 -4.53 -12.06
N MET A 22 6.36 -4.19 -13.28
CA MET A 22 7.68 -3.60 -13.55
C MET A 22 7.53 -2.38 -14.43
N GLN A 23 8.29 -1.34 -14.12
CA GLN A 23 8.42 -0.13 -14.95
C GLN A 23 9.87 0.32 -14.96
N GLY A 24 10.47 0.32 -16.14
CA GLY A 24 11.79 0.89 -16.39
C GLY A 24 11.70 2.20 -17.16
N SER A 25 12.63 3.10 -16.93
CA SER A 25 12.77 4.35 -17.70
C SER A 25 14.23 4.63 -18.01
N PHE A 26 14.44 5.46 -19.03
CA PHE A 26 15.69 6.18 -19.22
C PHE A 26 15.38 7.66 -19.00
N ASP A 27 15.96 8.23 -17.97
CA ASP A 27 15.78 9.63 -17.62
C ASP A 27 16.99 10.40 -18.12
N ALA A 28 16.79 11.52 -18.80
CA ALA A 28 17.85 12.40 -19.26
C ALA A 28 17.54 13.85 -18.87
N ASN A 29 18.52 14.52 -18.26
CA ASN A 29 18.40 15.90 -17.84
C ASN A 29 19.17 16.81 -18.82
N PHE A 30 18.50 17.91 -19.22
CA PHE A 30 19.04 18.93 -20.11
C PHE A 30 18.83 20.30 -19.46
N ARG A 31 19.88 21.12 -19.37
CA ARG A 31 19.77 22.52 -18.94
C ARG A 31 20.29 23.43 -20.04
N ASP A 32 21.58 23.45 -20.33
CA ASP A 32 22.20 24.15 -21.45
C ASP A 32 22.90 23.17 -22.40
N GLY A 33 22.43 21.93 -22.45
CA GLY A 33 22.96 20.77 -23.13
C GLY A 33 22.60 19.51 -22.34
N PHE A 34 23.13 18.36 -22.77
CA PHE A 34 22.98 17.13 -22.01
C PHE A 34 23.82 17.19 -20.73
N GLU A 35 23.19 17.04 -19.56
CA GLU A 35 23.86 17.01 -18.27
C GLU A 35 24.13 15.58 -17.81
N GLU A 36 23.08 14.77 -17.76
CA GLU A 36 23.17 13.39 -17.29
C GLU A 36 22.06 12.52 -17.85
N GLY A 37 22.27 11.20 -17.82
CA GLY A 37 21.23 10.24 -18.18
C GLY A 37 21.45 8.93 -17.43
N ALA A 38 20.34 8.29 -17.04
CA ALA A 38 20.38 7.04 -16.32
C ALA A 38 19.19 6.13 -16.65
N PHE A 39 19.44 4.83 -16.68
CA PHE A 39 18.38 3.83 -16.66
C PHE A 39 17.92 3.63 -15.23
N LYS A 40 16.60 3.68 -15.00
CA LYS A 40 16.01 3.52 -13.67
C LYS A 40 14.92 2.46 -13.69
N MET A 41 14.83 1.70 -12.61
CA MET A 41 13.69 0.85 -12.32
C MET A 41 12.72 1.66 -11.42
N ARG A 42 11.72 2.28 -12.02
CA ARG A 42 10.74 3.13 -11.30
C ARG A 42 9.82 2.30 -10.44
N GLN A 43 9.35 1.17 -10.95
CA GLN A 43 8.50 0.25 -10.21
C GLN A 43 8.98 -1.18 -10.38
N LEU A 44 9.05 -1.89 -9.26
CA LEU A 44 9.24 -3.33 -9.22
C LEU A 44 8.45 -3.86 -8.02
N ARG A 45 7.28 -4.45 -8.30
CA ARG A 45 6.34 -4.90 -7.27
C ARG A 45 5.90 -6.32 -7.52
N ILE A 46 5.84 -7.09 -6.45
CA ILE A 46 5.18 -8.39 -6.42
C ILE A 46 3.87 -8.27 -5.64
N GLU A 47 2.80 -8.83 -6.18
CA GLU A 47 1.50 -8.88 -5.51
C GLU A 47 0.92 -10.28 -5.58
N THR A 48 0.45 -10.78 -4.45
CA THR A 48 -0.37 -11.99 -4.38
C THR A 48 -1.72 -11.67 -3.76
N LYS A 49 -2.78 -12.22 -4.33
CA LYS A 49 -4.14 -12.08 -3.79
C LYS A 49 -5.02 -13.25 -4.19
N GLY A 50 -6.00 -13.55 -3.38
CA GLY A 50 -6.95 -14.60 -3.67
C GLY A 50 -8.02 -14.77 -2.60
N ASN A 51 -9.02 -15.60 -2.93
CA ASN A 51 -10.08 -16.02 -2.02
C ASN A 51 -9.76 -17.43 -1.53
N ILE A 52 -9.47 -17.60 -0.24
CA ILE A 52 -9.27 -18.91 0.38
C ILE A 52 -10.57 -19.71 0.30
N ASN A 53 -11.67 -19.01 0.56
CA ASN A 53 -13.05 -19.50 0.41
C ASN A 53 -14.02 -18.33 0.14
N ASN A 54 -15.33 -18.56 0.18
CA ASN A 54 -16.35 -17.56 -0.16
C ASN A 54 -16.40 -16.35 0.80
N TRP A 55 -15.87 -16.49 2.01
CA TRP A 55 -15.90 -15.44 3.03
C TRP A 55 -14.51 -14.93 3.45
N LEU A 56 -13.42 -15.60 3.07
CA LEU A 56 -12.06 -15.29 3.48
C LEU A 56 -11.18 -15.02 2.26
N SER A 57 -10.56 -13.84 2.20
CA SER A 57 -9.62 -13.44 1.17
C SER A 57 -8.31 -12.94 1.80
N TYR A 58 -7.28 -12.83 1.00
CA TYR A 58 -6.00 -12.25 1.40
C TYR A 58 -5.44 -11.38 0.29
N ARG A 59 -4.58 -10.43 0.67
CA ARG A 59 -3.82 -9.61 -0.25
C ARG A 59 -2.47 -9.27 0.34
N TYR A 60 -1.43 -9.46 -0.45
CA TYR A 60 -0.06 -9.06 -0.12
C TYR A 60 0.55 -8.36 -1.32
N ARG A 61 1.19 -7.20 -1.11
CA ARG A 61 1.92 -6.45 -2.12
C ARG A 61 3.18 -5.85 -1.53
N GLN A 62 4.32 -6.06 -2.21
CA GLN A 62 5.62 -5.57 -1.80
C GLN A 62 6.35 -4.92 -2.96
N ARG A 63 7.04 -3.82 -2.69
CA ARG A 63 8.00 -3.18 -3.59
C ARG A 63 9.38 -3.80 -3.39
N LEU A 64 9.91 -4.44 -4.43
CA LEU A 64 11.21 -5.11 -4.36
C LEU A 64 12.40 -4.12 -4.49
N ASN A 65 12.14 -2.90 -4.94
CA ASN A 65 13.11 -1.80 -5.07
C ASN A 65 13.09 -0.82 -3.86
N ARG A 66 12.56 -1.23 -2.73
CA ARG A 66 12.54 -0.45 -1.47
C ARG A 66 13.21 -1.25 -0.35
N SER A 67 13.67 -0.54 0.69
CA SER A 67 14.29 -1.18 1.86
C SER A 67 13.34 -2.13 2.58
N ASN A 68 13.88 -3.28 2.99
CA ASN A 68 13.20 -4.27 3.82
C ASN A 68 13.48 -4.08 5.32
N ASP A 69 14.08 -2.97 5.71
CA ASP A 69 14.27 -2.65 7.12
C ASP A 69 12.93 -2.27 7.77
N SER A 70 12.57 -2.97 8.83
CA SER A 70 11.40 -2.72 9.67
C SER A 70 11.74 -2.04 10.99
N SER A 71 13.04 -1.78 11.26
CA SER A 71 13.48 -1.17 12.51
C SER A 71 12.81 0.19 12.73
N GLY A 72 12.24 0.39 13.90
CA GLY A 72 11.53 1.61 14.27
C GLY A 72 10.17 1.82 13.58
N ASN A 73 9.60 0.79 12.92
CA ASN A 73 8.23 0.83 12.44
C ASN A 73 7.27 0.25 13.50
N ILE A 74 6.14 0.93 13.71
CA ILE A 74 5.16 0.56 14.76
C ILE A 74 4.50 -0.77 14.45
N ASP A 75 4.20 -1.03 13.18
CA ASP A 75 3.57 -2.26 12.70
C ASP A 75 4.55 -3.43 12.52
N ASN A 76 5.84 -3.24 12.83
CA ASN A 76 6.92 -4.20 12.61
C ASN A 76 7.07 -4.67 11.15
N LEU A 77 6.47 -3.95 10.20
CA LEU A 77 6.56 -4.25 8.77
C LEU A 77 7.50 -3.27 8.06
N PRO A 78 8.31 -3.76 7.10
CA PRO A 78 9.12 -2.87 6.26
C PRO A 78 8.26 -1.90 5.44
N THR A 79 8.83 -0.74 5.14
CA THR A 79 8.20 0.25 4.26
C THR A 79 8.04 -0.24 2.82
N SER A 80 8.77 -1.29 2.43
CA SER A 80 8.60 -1.98 1.14
C SER A 80 7.26 -2.70 1.01
N ILE A 81 6.63 -3.10 2.12
CA ILE A 81 5.32 -3.76 2.11
C ILE A 81 4.23 -2.69 2.03
N ASP A 82 3.52 -2.66 0.91
CA ASP A 82 2.38 -1.76 0.69
C ASP A 82 1.10 -2.36 1.32
N ILE A 83 0.84 -3.63 1.06
CA ILE A 83 -0.40 -4.29 1.51
C ILE A 83 -0.03 -5.66 2.11
N ALA A 84 -0.56 -5.93 3.29
CA ALA A 84 -0.48 -7.23 3.93
C ALA A 84 -1.69 -7.41 4.84
N GLY A 85 -2.71 -8.13 4.37
CA GLY A 85 -3.94 -8.23 5.15
C GLY A 85 -4.90 -9.31 4.68
N ILE A 86 -5.93 -9.46 5.49
CA ILE A 86 -6.97 -10.47 5.35
C ILE A 86 -8.32 -9.78 5.26
N GLY A 87 -9.11 -10.18 4.27
CA GLY A 87 -10.49 -9.74 4.07
C GLY A 87 -11.48 -10.81 4.52
N VAL A 88 -12.49 -10.40 5.27
CA VAL A 88 -13.56 -11.26 5.79
C VAL A 88 -14.92 -10.70 5.38
N LYS A 89 -15.74 -11.50 4.70
CA LYS A 89 -17.14 -11.17 4.40
C LYS A 89 -18.02 -11.72 5.52
N LEU A 90 -18.71 -10.80 6.21
CA LEU A 90 -19.57 -11.15 7.34
C LEU A 90 -21.03 -11.47 6.93
N GLY A 91 -21.38 -11.28 5.65
CA GLY A 91 -22.74 -11.40 5.14
C GLY A 91 -23.56 -10.10 5.29
N LYS A 92 -24.75 -10.08 4.69
CA LYS A 92 -25.66 -8.91 4.67
C LYS A 92 -24.99 -7.61 4.18
N GLY A 93 -24.03 -7.72 3.25
CA GLY A 93 -23.28 -6.58 2.71
C GLY A 93 -22.09 -6.13 3.55
N PHE A 94 -21.85 -6.66 4.76
CA PHE A 94 -20.73 -6.29 5.60
C PHE A 94 -19.44 -7.06 5.24
N SER A 95 -18.34 -6.34 5.26
CA SER A 95 -16.99 -6.87 5.11
C SER A 95 -16.00 -6.16 6.03
N ILE A 96 -14.91 -6.84 6.36
CA ILE A 96 -13.78 -6.28 7.11
C ILE A 96 -12.50 -6.63 6.36
N PHE A 97 -11.58 -5.66 6.27
CA PHE A 97 -10.20 -5.92 5.90
C PHE A 97 -9.30 -5.51 7.06
N ALA A 98 -8.46 -6.42 7.51
CA ALA A 98 -7.53 -6.23 8.62
C ALA A 98 -6.09 -6.38 8.15
N GLY A 99 -5.23 -5.46 8.52
CA GLY A 99 -3.81 -5.44 8.18
C GLY A 99 -3.36 -4.14 7.53
N LYS A 100 -2.16 -4.17 6.91
CA LYS A 100 -1.62 -3.03 6.18
C LYS A 100 -2.34 -2.84 4.86
N GLN A 101 -2.81 -1.63 4.61
CA GLN A 101 -3.68 -1.30 3.49
C GLN A 101 -3.49 0.14 3.03
N CYS A 102 -4.00 0.45 1.84
CA CYS A 102 -4.03 1.83 1.36
C CYS A 102 -4.99 2.67 2.20
N THR A 103 -4.55 3.85 2.61
CA THR A 103 -5.38 4.81 3.30
C THR A 103 -6.27 5.54 2.29
N ALA A 104 -7.57 5.59 2.53
CA ALA A 104 -8.53 6.21 1.63
C ALA A 104 -8.57 7.73 1.86
N TYR A 105 -7.69 8.45 1.18
CA TYR A 105 -7.67 9.93 1.21
C TYR A 105 -8.57 10.58 0.14
N GLY A 106 -9.30 9.76 -0.63
CA GLY A 106 -10.31 10.24 -1.59
C GLY A 106 -9.79 10.54 -3.00
N GLY A 107 -8.55 10.19 -3.32
CA GLY A 107 -8.00 10.31 -4.69
C GLY A 107 -8.24 9.07 -5.54
N ILE A 108 -8.61 9.25 -6.81
CA ILE A 108 -8.78 8.15 -7.76
C ILE A 108 -7.50 7.31 -7.96
N GLU A 109 -6.34 7.92 -7.81
CA GLU A 109 -5.03 7.26 -7.96
C GLU A 109 -4.83 6.10 -6.97
N PHE A 110 -5.53 6.11 -5.82
CA PHE A 110 -5.45 5.04 -4.83
C PHE A 110 -6.19 3.76 -5.26
N ASP A 111 -7.19 3.90 -6.11
CA ASP A 111 -8.02 2.79 -6.57
C ASP A 111 -7.47 2.13 -7.83
N LEU A 112 -6.64 2.85 -8.60
CA LEU A 112 -6.06 2.37 -9.84
C LEU A 112 -4.98 1.30 -9.60
N ASN A 113 -4.84 0.41 -10.57
CA ASN A 113 -3.72 -0.51 -10.59
C ASN A 113 -2.43 0.29 -10.87
N PRO A 114 -1.32 0.05 -10.15
CA PRO A 114 -0.04 0.73 -10.42
C PRO A 114 0.45 0.67 -11.86
N ILE A 115 0.04 -0.32 -12.65
CA ILE A 115 0.38 -0.42 -14.08
C ILE A 115 -0.34 0.62 -14.95
N GLU A 116 -1.44 1.18 -14.46
CA GLU A 116 -2.27 2.19 -15.15
C GLU A 116 -1.79 3.61 -14.88
N ILE A 117 -0.82 3.78 -13.95
CA ILE A 117 -0.30 5.07 -13.52
C ILE A 117 1.14 5.18 -13.97
N TYR A 118 1.40 6.10 -14.91
CA TYR A 118 2.76 6.37 -15.38
C TYR A 118 3.60 7.05 -14.29
N GLU A 119 3.04 8.05 -13.63
CA GLU A 119 3.65 8.81 -12.54
C GLU A 119 2.58 9.24 -11.54
N TYR A 120 2.86 9.06 -10.26
CA TYR A 120 1.95 9.51 -9.20
C TYR A 120 2.08 11.01 -8.99
N SER A 121 1.03 11.65 -8.51
CA SER A 121 1.10 13.05 -8.09
C SER A 121 2.10 13.23 -6.94
N ASP A 122 2.72 14.42 -6.85
CA ASP A 122 3.64 14.77 -5.77
C ASP A 122 3.02 14.56 -4.38
N MET A 123 1.71 14.77 -4.26
CA MET A 123 0.98 14.52 -3.01
C MET A 123 1.09 13.04 -2.61
N ILE A 124 0.82 12.12 -3.54
CA ILE A 124 0.86 10.67 -3.26
C ILE A 124 2.29 10.17 -3.02
N GLU A 125 3.26 10.71 -3.73
CA GLU A 125 4.66 10.30 -3.55
C GLU A 125 5.23 10.71 -2.18
N ASN A 126 4.77 11.84 -1.64
CA ASN A 126 5.30 12.41 -0.40
C ASN A 126 4.48 12.06 0.85
N MET A 127 3.31 11.44 0.72
CA MET A 127 2.51 11.03 1.88
C MET A 127 2.64 9.54 2.20
N SER A 128 2.39 9.20 3.47
CA SER A 128 2.34 7.80 3.91
C SER A 128 1.00 7.19 3.51
N ASN A 129 1.01 6.42 2.43
CA ASN A 129 -0.22 5.90 1.80
C ASN A 129 -0.66 4.54 2.35
N PHE A 130 0.21 3.83 3.06
CA PHE A 130 -0.06 2.46 3.50
C PHE A 130 0.11 2.36 5.01
N MET A 131 -1.02 2.16 5.69
CA MET A 131 -1.10 2.10 7.14
C MET A 131 -1.74 0.80 7.59
N THR A 132 -1.42 0.37 8.80
CA THR A 132 -1.98 -0.83 9.40
C THR A 132 -3.21 -0.49 10.23
N GLY A 133 -4.25 -1.32 10.12
CA GLY A 133 -5.48 -1.17 10.87
C GLY A 133 -6.64 -1.96 10.26
N LEU A 134 -7.84 -1.41 10.37
CA LEU A 134 -9.10 -2.03 9.96
C LEU A 134 -9.82 -1.15 8.95
N ASN A 135 -10.43 -1.78 7.95
CA ASN A 135 -11.45 -1.20 7.09
C ASN A 135 -12.74 -2.00 7.24
N ILE A 136 -13.82 -1.33 7.53
CA ILE A 136 -15.17 -1.91 7.63
C ILE A 136 -15.95 -1.39 6.43
N GLY A 137 -16.36 -2.30 5.55
CA GLY A 137 -17.15 -2.00 4.35
C GLY A 137 -18.60 -2.43 4.52
N TYR A 138 -19.49 -1.64 3.96
CA TYR A 138 -20.91 -1.97 3.85
C TYR A 138 -21.42 -1.68 2.44
N ASP A 139 -21.82 -2.73 1.72
CA ASP A 139 -22.42 -2.63 0.39
C ASP A 139 -23.88 -2.21 0.52
N ILE A 140 -24.17 -0.94 0.19
CA ILE A 140 -25.54 -0.40 0.19
C ILE A 140 -26.33 -1.00 -0.98
N ASN A 141 -25.67 -1.10 -2.13
CA ASN A 141 -26.21 -1.73 -3.35
C ASN A 141 -25.05 -2.12 -4.28
N ALA A 142 -25.35 -2.58 -5.50
CA ALA A 142 -24.32 -3.05 -6.46
C ALA A 142 -23.35 -1.94 -6.94
N HIS A 143 -23.64 -0.66 -6.70
CA HIS A 143 -22.88 0.47 -7.20
C HIS A 143 -22.36 1.40 -6.09
N GLN A 144 -22.75 1.17 -4.84
CA GLN A 144 -22.40 2.04 -3.71
C GLN A 144 -21.95 1.22 -2.52
N GLN A 145 -20.78 1.58 -2.00
CA GLN A 145 -20.21 1.01 -0.79
C GLN A 145 -19.81 2.13 0.15
N LEU A 146 -20.11 1.95 1.42
CA LEU A 146 -19.62 2.80 2.50
C LEU A 146 -18.45 2.10 3.18
N ASN A 147 -17.36 2.83 3.43
CA ASN A 147 -16.19 2.31 4.11
C ASN A 147 -15.83 3.20 5.30
N LEU A 148 -15.55 2.57 6.43
CA LEU A 148 -14.95 3.20 7.61
C LEU A 148 -13.58 2.59 7.84
N GLN A 149 -12.53 3.40 7.75
CA GLN A 149 -11.17 2.99 8.09
C GLN A 149 -10.75 3.52 9.46
N ILE A 150 -10.08 2.67 10.22
CA ILE A 150 -9.44 2.98 11.49
C ILE A 150 -8.00 2.47 11.37
N LEU A 151 -7.06 3.38 11.15
CA LEU A 151 -5.67 3.05 10.83
C LEU A 151 -4.71 3.76 11.78
N ASP A 152 -3.49 3.22 11.91
CA ASP A 152 -2.40 3.95 12.54
C ASP A 152 -2.13 5.26 11.80
N SER A 153 -1.80 6.32 12.52
CA SER A 153 -1.52 7.64 11.91
C SER A 153 -0.12 7.75 11.30
N ARG A 154 0.76 6.80 11.58
CA ARG A 154 2.15 6.76 11.12
C ARG A 154 2.68 5.34 11.08
N ASN A 155 3.66 5.08 10.22
CA ASN A 155 4.40 3.80 10.19
C ASN A 155 5.63 3.82 11.10
N GLY A 156 6.38 4.94 11.12
CA GLY A 156 7.59 5.08 11.93
C GLY A 156 7.32 5.36 13.41
N SER A 157 8.31 5.15 14.26
CA SER A 157 8.31 5.67 15.62
C SER A 157 8.14 7.19 15.61
N PHE A 158 7.79 7.77 16.76
CA PHE A 158 7.61 9.21 16.88
C PHE A 158 8.87 9.99 16.44
N ASN A 159 10.04 9.58 16.92
CA ASN A 159 11.31 10.19 16.56
C ASN A 159 11.62 10.09 15.07
N LYS A 160 11.38 8.92 14.46
CA LYS A 160 11.60 8.70 13.03
C LYS A 160 10.65 9.54 12.17
N THR A 161 9.43 9.77 12.64
CA THR A 161 8.40 10.49 11.87
C THR A 161 8.55 12.01 11.99
N TYR A 162 8.88 12.50 13.19
CA TYR A 162 8.87 13.93 13.49
C TYR A 162 10.27 14.54 13.75
N GLY A 163 11.32 13.71 13.70
CA GLY A 163 12.70 14.18 13.87
C GLY A 163 13.00 14.74 15.26
N VAL A 164 12.22 14.35 16.27
CA VAL A 164 12.42 14.84 17.65
C VAL A 164 13.47 13.96 18.31
N GLU A 165 14.68 14.48 18.47
CA GLU A 165 15.66 13.92 19.39
C GLU A 165 15.39 14.51 20.77
N THR A 166 15.18 13.65 21.77
CA THR A 166 15.13 14.07 23.16
C THR A 166 16.54 14.21 23.68
N GLU A 167 16.87 15.32 24.35
CA GLU A 167 18.20 15.61 24.88
C GLU A 167 18.71 14.54 25.85
N ASP A 168 17.83 13.72 26.42
CA ASP A 168 18.16 12.68 27.41
C ASP A 168 18.08 11.24 26.87
N GLY A 169 17.93 11.03 25.56
CA GLY A 169 17.80 9.70 24.96
C GLY A 169 16.51 8.95 25.34
N GLU A 170 15.64 9.56 26.11
CA GLU A 170 14.30 9.02 26.37
C GLU A 170 13.41 9.22 25.14
N GLN A 171 12.81 8.14 24.66
CA GLN A 171 11.80 8.22 23.60
C GLN A 171 10.60 9.01 24.14
N PRO A 172 10.10 10.04 23.43
CA PRO A 172 8.86 10.68 23.82
C PRO A 172 7.77 9.60 23.85
N THR A 173 7.34 9.26 25.04
CA THR A 173 6.26 8.30 25.23
C THR A 173 4.97 8.95 24.79
N ILE A 174 4.23 8.27 23.92
CA ILE A 174 2.82 8.58 23.73
C ILE A 174 2.20 8.38 25.11
N GLU A 175 1.60 9.45 25.67
CA GLU A 175 0.91 9.35 26.95
C GLU A 175 -0.02 8.13 26.90
N SER A 176 0.06 7.30 27.93
CA SER A 176 -0.73 6.08 28.03
C SER A 176 -2.21 6.41 27.85
N GLY A 177 -2.85 5.79 26.86
CA GLY A 177 -4.25 5.99 26.52
C GLY A 177 -4.57 6.81 25.28
N LYS A 178 -3.56 7.41 24.61
CA LYS A 178 -3.75 8.08 23.31
C LYS A 178 -3.25 7.19 22.20
N LEU A 179 -4.16 6.59 21.44
CA LEU A 179 -3.83 5.89 20.20
C LEU A 179 -3.78 6.91 19.07
N PRO A 180 -2.66 7.01 18.33
CA PRO A 180 -2.55 7.89 17.17
C PRO A 180 -3.25 7.26 15.97
N LEU A 181 -4.59 7.34 15.94
CA LEU A 181 -5.41 6.75 14.89
C LEU A 181 -5.89 7.80 13.90
N VAL A 182 -6.02 7.40 12.65
CA VAL A 182 -6.71 8.14 11.59
C VAL A 182 -8.04 7.45 11.30
N TYR A 183 -9.08 8.24 11.20
CA TYR A 183 -10.43 7.81 10.84
C TYR A 183 -10.80 8.42 9.49
N THR A 184 -11.25 7.59 8.55
CA THR A 184 -11.79 8.02 7.26
C THR A 184 -13.14 7.35 6.99
N LEU A 185 -14.09 8.13 6.49
CA LEU A 185 -15.41 7.67 6.11
C LEU A 185 -15.68 8.01 4.65
#